data_5b84dc30c41a7bd950c7a3cad311471c
#
_entry.id   5b84dc30c41a7bd950c7a3cad311471c
#
_cell.length_a   1.000
_cell.length_b   1.000
_cell.length_c   1.000
_cell.angle_alpha   90.00
_cell.angle_beta   90.00
_cell.angle_gamma   90.00
#
_symmetry.space_group_name_H-M   'P 1'
#
loop_
_entity.id
_entity.type
_entity.pdbx_description
1 polymer ?
#
loop_
_entity_poly.entity_id
_entity_poly.type
_entity_poly.pdbx_seq_one_letter_code
_entity_poly.pdbx_strand_id
1 'polypeptide(L)'
;LGVLTLFGVYWYGTGSPQAANAISAFTQRMKDGYARLWYLFPFSVVEWFYAAFILGVMAWLAVLFYRLRTRKGRRWDTAYGGVLGLACLFLTTYGFYCVTWGVNYYADGFQVKSGIYAQPVTAGELERVTLYFTEKLAETAHTIKKVISIS
;
A
#
# COMPACT_ATOMS: atom_id res chain seq x y z
N LEU A 1 14.53 17.57 1.34
CA LEU A 1 14.53 17.21 2.76
C LEU A 1 13.54 16.07 3.03
N GLY A 2 12.26 16.14 2.61
CA GLY A 2 11.24 15.13 2.88
C GLY A 2 11.59 13.71 2.40
N VAL A 3 12.18 13.56 1.22
CA VAL A 3 12.63 12.26 0.70
C VAL A 3 13.66 11.62 1.64
N LEU A 4 14.65 12.39 2.07
CA LEU A 4 15.69 11.90 2.98
C LEU A 4 15.10 11.51 4.35
N THR A 5 14.09 12.24 4.83
CA THR A 5 13.39 11.90 6.07
C THR A 5 12.65 10.55 5.95
N LEU A 6 11.94 10.31 4.83
CA LEU A 6 11.23 9.04 4.60
C LEU A 6 12.20 7.85 4.56
N PHE A 7 13.30 7.98 3.82
CA PHE A 7 14.31 6.93 3.78
C PHE A 7 15.03 6.75 5.11
N GLY A 8 15.26 7.83 5.88
CA GLY A 8 15.81 7.75 7.22
C GLY A 8 14.91 6.99 8.19
N VAL A 9 13.60 7.24 8.17
CA VAL A 9 12.60 6.50 8.97
C VAL A 9 12.55 5.03 8.56
N TYR A 10 12.57 4.76 7.25
CA TYR A 10 12.63 3.39 6.76
C TYR A 10 13.90 2.66 7.23
N TRP A 11 15.07 3.28 7.05
CA TRP A 11 16.35 2.71 7.50
C TRP A 11 16.36 2.44 9.01
N TYR A 12 15.85 3.37 9.81
CA TYR A 12 15.71 3.18 11.25
C TYR A 12 14.78 2.00 11.57
N GLY A 13 13.65 1.87 10.86
CA GLY A 13 12.70 0.78 11.03
C GLY A 13 13.28 -0.59 10.68
N THR A 14 14.18 -0.67 9.67
CA THR A 14 14.84 -1.95 9.30
C THR A 14 15.94 -2.36 10.25
N GLY A 15 16.40 -1.45 11.11
CA GLY A 15 17.52 -1.69 12.03
C GLY A 15 17.17 -2.57 13.23
N SER A 16 15.88 -2.65 13.64
CA SER A 16 15.46 -3.52 14.73
C SER A 16 13.98 -3.90 14.62
N PRO A 17 13.58 -5.13 15.03
CA PRO A 17 12.18 -5.55 15.04
C PRO A 17 11.30 -4.65 15.92
N GLN A 18 11.85 -4.10 17.00
CA GLN A 18 11.14 -3.20 17.91
C GLN A 18 10.77 -1.87 17.20
N ALA A 19 11.73 -1.26 16.47
CA ALA A 19 11.47 -0.08 15.68
C ALA A 19 10.48 -0.36 14.56
N ALA A 20 10.62 -1.49 13.86
CA ALA A 20 9.68 -1.93 12.84
C ALA A 20 8.25 -2.11 13.40
N ASN A 21 8.10 -2.73 14.57
CA ASN A 21 6.81 -2.89 15.24
C ASN A 21 6.18 -1.55 15.62
N ALA A 22 6.97 -0.60 16.15
CA ALA A 22 6.48 0.73 16.52
C ALA A 22 5.98 1.51 15.29
N ILE A 23 6.75 1.52 14.20
CA ILE A 23 6.37 2.18 12.94
C ILE A 23 5.15 1.48 12.33
N SER A 24 5.11 0.15 12.32
CA SER A 24 3.98 -0.64 11.83
C SER A 24 2.70 -0.34 12.62
N ALA A 25 2.76 -0.29 13.93
CA ALA A 25 1.62 0.04 14.79
C ALA A 25 1.12 1.48 14.53
N PHE A 26 2.02 2.43 14.35
CA PHE A 26 1.66 3.80 14.01
C PHE A 26 0.99 3.89 12.64
N THR A 27 1.56 3.27 11.61
CA THR A 27 1.00 3.27 10.25
C THR A 27 -0.34 2.54 10.18
N GLN A 28 -0.55 1.48 10.97
CA GLN A 28 -1.84 0.79 11.07
C GLN A 28 -2.91 1.70 11.67
N ARG A 29 -2.61 2.38 12.78
CA ARG A 29 -3.57 3.35 13.38
C ARG A 29 -3.95 4.46 12.42
N MET A 30 -2.99 4.97 11.65
CA MET A 30 -3.27 5.94 10.59
C MET A 30 -4.20 5.34 9.52
N LYS A 31 -3.91 4.12 9.04
CA LYS A 31 -4.74 3.43 8.04
C LYS A 31 -6.17 3.21 8.54
N ASP A 32 -6.34 2.80 9.79
CA ASP A 32 -7.66 2.61 10.40
C ASP A 32 -8.43 3.93 10.51
N GLY A 33 -7.75 5.02 10.85
CA GLY A 33 -8.34 6.37 10.85
C GLY A 33 -8.83 6.79 9.47
N TYR A 34 -7.98 6.63 8.45
CA TYR A 34 -8.36 6.90 7.06
C TYR A 34 -9.46 5.98 6.57
N ALA A 35 -9.40 4.68 6.87
CA ALA A 35 -10.41 3.72 6.45
C ALA A 35 -11.80 4.13 6.93
N ARG A 36 -11.95 4.57 8.19
CA ARG A 36 -13.23 5.07 8.74
C ARG A 36 -13.76 6.28 7.97
N LEU A 37 -12.87 7.18 7.55
CA LEU A 37 -13.25 8.35 6.75
C LEU A 37 -13.72 7.94 5.35
N TRP A 38 -13.07 6.94 4.75
CA TRP A 38 -13.37 6.47 3.41
C TRP A 38 -14.66 5.65 3.33
N TYR A 39 -15.08 4.99 4.42
CA TYR A 39 -16.38 4.29 4.50
C TYR A 39 -17.59 5.23 4.38
N LEU A 40 -17.39 6.54 4.54
CA LEU A 40 -18.45 7.55 4.32
C LEU A 40 -18.77 7.78 2.82
N PHE A 41 -17.92 7.32 1.92
CA PHE A 41 -18.09 7.52 0.48
C PHE A 41 -18.57 6.24 -0.19
N PRO A 42 -19.65 6.29 -1.01
CA PRO A 42 -20.21 5.11 -1.67
C PRO A 42 -19.42 4.63 -2.88
N PHE A 43 -18.23 5.17 -3.13
CA PHE A 43 -17.39 4.85 -4.27
C PHE A 43 -15.95 4.51 -3.85
N SER A 44 -15.23 3.80 -4.72
CA SER A 44 -13.84 3.43 -4.49
C SER A 44 -12.93 4.64 -4.55
N VAL A 45 -12.54 5.15 -3.37
CA VAL A 45 -11.65 6.31 -3.27
C VAL A 45 -10.28 6.04 -3.87
N VAL A 46 -9.83 4.78 -3.85
CA VAL A 46 -8.55 4.38 -4.44
C VAL A 46 -8.51 4.66 -5.94
N GLU A 47 -9.60 4.39 -6.65
CA GLU A 47 -9.71 4.69 -8.09
C GLU A 47 -9.61 6.18 -8.38
N TRP A 48 -10.27 7.01 -7.58
CA TRP A 48 -10.18 8.46 -7.68
C TRP A 48 -8.77 8.98 -7.39
N PHE A 49 -8.09 8.35 -6.44
CA PHE A 49 -6.71 8.70 -6.12
C PHE A 49 -5.76 8.39 -7.27
N TYR A 50 -5.93 7.22 -7.92
CA TYR A 50 -5.16 6.88 -9.12
C TYR A 50 -5.49 7.81 -10.28
N ALA A 51 -6.75 8.12 -10.53
CA ALA A 51 -7.16 9.04 -11.57
C ALA A 51 -6.56 10.44 -11.35
N ALA A 52 -6.66 10.98 -10.13
CA ALA A 52 -6.07 12.26 -9.78
C ALA A 52 -4.53 12.27 -9.92
N PHE A 53 -3.86 11.19 -9.53
CA PHE A 53 -2.42 11.05 -9.67
C PHE A 53 -2.00 11.06 -11.15
N ILE A 54 -2.67 10.27 -11.98
CA ILE A 54 -2.40 10.20 -13.44
C ILE A 54 -2.64 11.57 -14.08
N LEU A 55 -3.78 12.22 -13.78
CA LEU A 55 -4.09 13.56 -14.29
C LEU A 55 -3.06 14.59 -13.84
N GLY A 56 -2.60 14.53 -12.59
CA GLY A 56 -1.56 15.39 -12.05
C GLY A 56 -0.24 15.24 -12.81
N VAL A 57 0.20 14.01 -13.06
CA VAL A 57 1.40 13.72 -13.85
C VAL A 57 1.24 14.21 -15.29
N MET A 58 0.10 13.98 -15.92
CA MET A 58 -0.19 14.44 -17.28
C MET A 58 -0.18 15.97 -17.38
N ALA A 59 -0.84 16.66 -16.45
CA ALA A 59 -0.84 18.11 -16.38
C ALA A 59 0.58 18.67 -16.19
N TRP A 60 1.36 18.04 -15.32
CA TRP A 60 2.76 18.43 -15.10
C TRP A 60 3.62 18.24 -16.33
N LEU A 61 3.49 17.12 -17.07
CA LEU A 61 4.17 16.88 -18.34
C LEU A 61 3.76 17.90 -19.40
N ALA A 62 2.48 18.25 -19.49
CA ALA A 62 1.97 19.27 -20.40
C ALA A 62 2.59 20.64 -20.12
N VAL A 63 2.65 21.04 -18.85
CA VAL A 63 3.28 22.30 -18.41
C VAL A 63 4.79 22.28 -18.71
N LEU A 64 5.47 21.16 -18.47
CA LEU A 64 6.89 21.00 -18.79
C LEU A 64 7.12 21.16 -20.29
N PHE A 65 6.33 20.47 -21.11
CA PHE A 65 6.42 20.57 -22.57
C PHE A 65 6.17 22.00 -23.08
N TYR A 66 5.13 22.67 -22.54
CA TYR A 66 4.85 24.07 -22.84
C TYR A 66 6.03 24.98 -22.50
N ARG A 67 6.62 24.83 -21.31
CA ARG A 67 7.80 25.59 -20.88
C ARG A 67 9.03 25.34 -21.76
N LEU A 68 9.26 24.10 -22.18
CA LEU A 68 10.34 23.75 -23.09
C LEU A 68 10.18 24.40 -24.47
N ARG A 69 8.94 24.54 -24.93
CA ARG A 69 8.63 25.15 -26.24
C ARG A 69 8.75 26.67 -26.21
N THR A 70 8.35 27.29 -25.10
CA THR A 70 8.31 28.77 -24.97
C THR A 70 9.65 29.35 -24.53
N ARG A 71 10.41 28.67 -23.69
CA ARG A 71 11.69 29.18 -23.14
C ARG A 71 12.90 28.73 -23.96
N LYS A 72 13.04 29.27 -25.20
CA LYS A 72 14.08 28.84 -26.12
C LYS A 72 15.53 29.02 -25.61
N GLY A 73 15.79 29.99 -24.74
CA GLY A 73 17.17 30.27 -24.23
C GLY A 73 17.57 29.45 -22.97
N ARG A 74 16.64 28.79 -22.30
CA ARG A 74 16.88 28.03 -21.05
C ARG A 74 16.26 26.63 -21.07
N ARG A 75 16.29 25.99 -22.23
CA ARG A 75 15.67 24.66 -22.41
C ARG A 75 16.32 23.59 -21.54
N TRP A 76 17.64 23.59 -21.44
CA TRP A 76 18.37 22.60 -20.66
C TRP A 76 18.08 22.74 -19.16
N ASP A 77 18.03 23.95 -18.61
CA ASP A 77 17.68 24.17 -17.20
C ASP A 77 16.25 23.71 -16.92
N THR A 78 15.34 23.98 -17.86
CA THR A 78 13.93 23.57 -17.72
C THR A 78 13.76 22.06 -17.83
N ALA A 79 14.47 21.41 -18.75
CA ALA A 79 14.46 19.96 -18.91
C ALA A 79 15.04 19.28 -17.66
N TYR A 80 16.19 19.73 -17.19
CA TYR A 80 16.84 19.21 -15.99
C TYR A 80 15.95 19.35 -14.76
N GLY A 81 15.37 20.55 -14.53
CA GLY A 81 14.42 20.77 -13.43
C GLY A 81 13.17 19.90 -13.53
N GLY A 82 12.71 19.62 -14.75
CA GLY A 82 11.62 18.72 -15.03
C GLY A 82 11.94 17.26 -14.67
N VAL A 83 13.05 16.74 -15.14
CA VAL A 83 13.50 15.36 -14.83
C VAL A 83 13.73 15.20 -13.34
N LEU A 84 14.38 16.19 -12.70
CA LEU A 84 14.60 16.17 -11.26
C LEU A 84 13.28 16.18 -10.48
N GLY A 85 12.28 16.95 -10.92
CA GLY A 85 10.95 16.97 -10.31
C GLY A 85 10.24 15.62 -10.39
N LEU A 86 10.31 14.93 -11.55
CA LEU A 86 9.79 13.57 -11.69
C LEU A 86 10.53 12.60 -10.78
N ALA A 87 11.84 12.64 -10.77
CA ALA A 87 12.64 11.78 -9.90
C ALA A 87 12.26 11.97 -8.42
N CYS A 88 12.10 13.23 -7.97
CA CYS A 88 11.64 13.53 -6.61
C CYS A 88 10.23 12.98 -6.35
N LEU A 89 9.30 13.08 -7.31
CA LEU A 89 7.95 12.53 -7.17
C LEU A 89 7.99 11.01 -6.99
N PHE A 90 8.70 10.30 -7.85
CA PHE A 90 8.84 8.84 -7.76
C PHE A 90 9.54 8.41 -6.46
N LEU A 91 10.62 9.07 -6.08
CA LEU A 91 11.35 8.78 -4.85
C LEU A 91 10.49 9.05 -3.60
N THR A 92 9.69 10.11 -3.61
CA THR A 92 8.76 10.40 -2.51
C THR A 92 7.69 9.32 -2.41
N THR A 93 7.06 8.96 -3.54
CA THR A 93 6.03 7.90 -3.57
C THR A 93 6.61 6.55 -3.12
N TYR A 94 7.78 6.20 -3.60
CA TYR A 94 8.48 4.99 -3.19
C TYR A 94 8.88 5.02 -1.71
N GLY A 95 9.36 6.16 -1.20
CA GLY A 95 9.68 6.34 0.22
C GLY A 95 8.44 6.17 1.12
N PHE A 96 7.29 6.70 0.71
CA PHE A 96 6.02 6.45 1.40
C PHE A 96 5.65 4.97 1.40
N TYR A 97 5.79 4.29 0.26
CA TYR A 97 5.56 2.85 0.19
C TYR A 97 6.49 2.08 1.14
N CYS A 98 7.77 2.41 1.17
CA CYS A 98 8.74 1.78 2.07
C CYS A 98 8.36 1.95 3.54
N VAL A 99 7.95 3.13 3.97
CA VAL A 99 7.56 3.40 5.37
C VAL A 99 6.21 2.75 5.72
N THR A 100 5.23 2.78 4.80
CA THR A 100 3.88 2.30 5.11
C THR A 100 3.70 0.79 4.92
N TRP A 101 4.48 0.18 4.05
CA TRP A 101 4.40 -1.24 3.71
C TRP A 101 5.72 -1.98 3.93
N GLY A 102 6.84 -1.43 3.44
CA GLY A 102 8.14 -2.08 3.48
C GLY A 102 8.62 -2.42 4.89
N VAL A 103 8.35 -1.55 5.87
CA VAL A 103 8.72 -1.77 7.28
C VAL A 103 8.03 -3.01 7.87
N ASN A 104 6.83 -3.38 7.38
CA ASN A 104 6.11 -4.55 7.89
C ASN A 104 6.85 -5.87 7.66
N TYR A 105 7.74 -5.94 6.67
CA TYR A 105 8.57 -7.13 6.43
C TYR A 105 9.63 -7.35 7.52
N TYR A 106 9.96 -6.31 8.26
CA TYR A 106 10.95 -6.35 9.36
C TYR A 106 10.28 -6.39 10.73
N ALA A 107 8.96 -6.23 10.80
CA ALA A 107 8.19 -6.37 12.01
C ALA A 107 8.01 -7.85 12.37
N ASP A 108 7.75 -8.12 13.66
CA ASP A 108 7.47 -9.48 14.12
C ASP A 108 6.30 -10.09 13.34
N GLY A 109 6.51 -11.31 12.88
CA GLY A 109 5.50 -12.08 12.17
C GLY A 109 4.29 -12.43 13.05
N PHE A 110 3.23 -12.91 12.40
CA PHE A 110 1.99 -13.33 13.08
C PHE A 110 2.26 -14.36 14.20
N GLN A 111 3.16 -15.30 13.97
CA GLN A 111 3.51 -16.35 14.96
C GLN A 111 4.01 -15.75 16.27
N VAL A 112 4.92 -14.76 16.19
CA VAL A 112 5.50 -14.11 17.36
C VAL A 112 4.45 -13.27 18.09
N LYS A 113 3.61 -12.56 17.34
CA LYS A 113 2.57 -11.68 17.91
C LYS A 113 1.39 -12.43 18.52
N SER A 114 0.99 -13.55 17.92
CA SER A 114 -0.15 -14.37 18.37
C SER A 114 0.23 -15.46 19.36
N GLY A 115 1.52 -15.82 19.44
CA GLY A 115 1.97 -17.00 20.18
C GLY A 115 1.55 -18.34 19.53
N ILE A 116 0.93 -18.28 18.34
CA ILE A 116 0.47 -19.48 17.61
C ILE A 116 1.58 -19.92 16.68
N TYR A 117 2.23 -21.00 17.03
CA TYR A 117 3.28 -21.60 16.20
C TYR A 117 2.68 -22.75 15.40
N ALA A 118 2.96 -22.77 14.09
CA ALA A 118 2.61 -23.90 13.25
C ALA A 118 3.37 -25.14 13.75
N GLN A 119 2.63 -26.18 14.11
CA GLN A 119 3.20 -27.49 14.40
C GLN A 119 3.27 -28.30 13.09
N PRO A 120 4.25 -29.21 12.97
CA PRO A 120 4.28 -30.11 11.83
C PRO A 120 3.00 -30.94 11.83
N VAL A 121 2.21 -30.80 10.78
CA VAL A 121 0.97 -31.55 10.57
C VAL A 121 1.20 -32.68 9.59
N THR A 122 0.57 -33.83 9.82
CA THR A 122 0.57 -34.93 8.88
C THR A 122 -0.30 -34.63 7.66
N ALA A 123 -0.03 -35.30 6.53
CA ALA A 123 -0.84 -35.16 5.32
C ALA A 123 -2.33 -35.46 5.57
N GLY A 124 -2.63 -36.45 6.44
CA GLY A 124 -4.02 -36.78 6.78
C GLY A 124 -4.73 -35.73 7.63
N GLU A 125 -4.01 -35.00 8.50
CA GLU A 125 -4.58 -33.87 9.24
C GLU A 125 -4.86 -32.68 8.32
N LEU A 126 -3.97 -32.41 7.38
CA LEU A 126 -4.15 -31.37 6.37
C LEU A 126 -5.36 -31.67 5.48
N GLU A 127 -5.53 -32.93 5.05
CA GLU A 127 -6.70 -33.38 4.28
C GLU A 127 -8.00 -33.16 5.05
N ARG A 128 -8.06 -33.54 6.33
CA ARG A 128 -9.26 -33.31 7.18
C ARG A 128 -9.62 -31.84 7.31
N VAL A 129 -8.63 -30.98 7.54
CA VAL A 129 -8.84 -29.53 7.65
C VAL A 129 -9.31 -28.97 6.31
N THR A 130 -8.74 -29.42 5.20
CA THR A 130 -9.14 -29.00 3.86
C THR A 130 -10.59 -29.42 3.56
N LEU A 131 -10.96 -30.65 3.85
CA LEU A 131 -12.33 -31.15 3.69
C LEU A 131 -13.32 -30.37 4.54
N TYR A 132 -13.01 -30.11 5.81
CA TYR A 132 -13.85 -29.30 6.68
C TYR A 132 -14.09 -27.89 6.14
N PHE A 133 -13.05 -27.20 5.67
CA PHE A 133 -13.22 -25.87 5.07
C PHE A 133 -13.99 -25.90 3.75
N THR A 134 -13.78 -26.92 2.93
CA THR A 134 -14.50 -27.08 1.68
C THR A 134 -16.00 -27.29 1.91
N GLU A 135 -16.35 -28.11 2.90
CA GLU A 135 -17.75 -28.33 3.30
C GLU A 135 -18.39 -27.05 3.83
N LYS A 136 -17.70 -26.32 4.72
CA LYS A 136 -18.17 -25.03 5.24
C LYS A 136 -18.36 -23.96 4.18
N LEU A 137 -17.45 -23.89 3.21
CA LEU A 137 -17.58 -22.99 2.07
C LEU A 137 -18.80 -23.36 1.19
N ALA A 138 -19.00 -24.64 0.92
CA ALA A 138 -20.16 -25.11 0.15
C ALA A 138 -21.48 -24.78 0.86
N GLU A 139 -21.55 -25.02 2.17
CA GLU A 139 -22.72 -24.70 3.00
C GLU A 139 -23.03 -23.19 2.98
N THR A 140 -22.00 -22.36 3.13
CA THR A 140 -22.12 -20.90 3.11
C THR A 140 -22.55 -20.40 1.71
N ALA A 141 -21.96 -20.94 0.65
CA ALA A 141 -22.33 -20.59 -0.72
C ALA A 141 -23.79 -20.96 -1.03
N HIS A 142 -24.25 -22.11 -0.54
CA HIS A 142 -25.64 -22.55 -0.71
C HIS A 142 -26.61 -21.61 0.02
N THR A 143 -26.24 -21.17 1.23
CA THR A 143 -27.05 -20.23 2.04
C THR A 143 -27.16 -18.87 1.36
N ILE A 144 -26.04 -18.34 0.84
CA ILE A 144 -26.01 -17.06 0.10
C ILE A 144 -26.88 -17.15 -1.15
N LYS A 145 -26.76 -18.24 -1.94
CA LYS A 145 -27.56 -18.45 -3.16
C LYS A 145 -29.05 -18.49 -2.83
N LYS A 146 -29.44 -19.12 -1.72
CA LYS A 146 -30.85 -19.18 -1.26
C LYS A 146 -31.36 -17.77 -0.88
N VAL A 147 -30.56 -16.96 -0.19
CA VAL A 147 -30.95 -15.59 0.17
C VAL A 147 -31.15 -14.71 -1.06
N ILE A 148 -30.24 -14.80 -2.04
CA ILE A 148 -30.33 -14.03 -3.29
C ILE A 148 -31.54 -14.47 -4.15
N SER A 149 -31.92 -15.73 -4.09
CA SER A 149 -33.08 -16.24 -4.87
C SER A 149 -34.44 -15.88 -4.28
N ILE A 150 -34.49 -15.36 -3.05
CA ILE A 150 -35.71 -14.97 -2.34
C ILE A 150 -35.93 -13.43 -2.43
N SER A 151 -34.91 -12.68 -2.79
CA SER A 151 -34.94 -11.23 -3.05
C SER A 151 -35.28 -10.92 -4.50
#